data_3401f744b15fa4d42e6cbb8c2be264b5
#
_entry.id   3401f744b15fa4d42e6cbb8c2be264b5
#
_cell.length_a   1.000
_cell.length_b   1.000
_cell.length_c   1.000
_cell.angle_alpha   90.00
_cell.angle_beta   90.00
_cell.angle_gamma   90.00
#
_symmetry.space_group_name_H-M   'P 1'
#
loop_
_entity.id
_entity.type
_entity.pdbx_description
1 polymer ?
#
loop_
_entity_poly.entity_id
_entity_poly.type
_entity_poly.pdbx_seq_one_letter_code
_entity_poly.pdbx_strand_id
1 'polypeptide(L)'
;MGDNQRDNGDGRACPEGIHGHATYIVRPQLTGDDWALDSGAAVAHEAQASDLTGGAGVLLDYVRVRMPDDAETWAELDGWLGERQMRAGGWRGWYDASADVLDGAIVAWCTQREMAERQGLLIDVPGRACACLGDDLLPFVAWAAGRGRVTRLDVALDDREGRLDIDKMWEYHQRGQVVTRWRRWSRIEQDDDGAPSGAGIYVGRRRSQAFLRFYDKSLQQGQPAGTWMRCELECKGDLADALAREMIEHPDQAGRLAIGQLVRRIRFVEPGTDTNRRRWHDAIWWRAFVRCIGAGPGLVSGEKPELDRDAMYETARRCMAPTLAALVEADGGDLQVILDLLTAGRPRIKPRQRVAIRAAHDETLARLRADWAEHSETEAMR
;
A
#
# COMPACT_ATOMS: atom_id res chain seq x y z
N MET A 1 47.70 6.74 -8.74
CA MET A 1 47.84 7.43 -7.45
C MET A 1 47.20 8.80 -7.62
N GLY A 2 46.05 9.04 -7.05
CA GLY A 2 45.29 10.28 -7.15
C GLY A 2 44.01 10.09 -6.36
N ASP A 3 44.09 10.40 -5.06
CA ASP A 3 42.97 10.44 -4.13
C ASP A 3 41.92 11.45 -4.61
N ASN A 4 40.71 11.01 -4.82
CA ASN A 4 39.55 11.86 -5.04
C ASN A 4 38.71 11.85 -3.77
N GLN A 5 39.13 12.59 -2.75
CA GLN A 5 38.26 13.00 -1.66
C GLN A 5 37.20 13.95 -2.25
N ARG A 6 35.95 13.49 -2.32
CA ARG A 6 34.79 14.35 -2.52
C ARG A 6 34.35 14.85 -1.16
N ASP A 7 34.58 16.12 -0.99
CA ASP A 7 34.09 16.96 0.09
C ASP A 7 32.55 16.99 0.01
N ASN A 8 31.86 16.39 0.99
CA ASN A 8 30.40 16.43 1.13
C ASN A 8 30.06 17.66 1.99
N GLY A 9 29.72 18.76 1.30
CA GLY A 9 29.21 19.95 1.97
C GLY A 9 27.82 19.77 2.53
N ASP A 10 27.67 20.28 3.72
CA ASP A 10 26.49 20.54 4.59
C ASP A 10 25.08 20.43 3.97
N GLY A 11 24.57 19.19 3.81
CA GLY A 11 23.14 18.93 3.86
C GLY A 11 22.79 18.58 5.31
N ARG A 12 21.66 18.98 5.81
CA ARG A 12 21.19 18.63 7.16
C ARG A 12 21.16 17.11 7.32
N ALA A 13 22.29 16.54 7.76
CA ALA A 13 22.33 15.18 8.25
C ALA A 13 21.50 15.09 9.53
N CYS A 14 20.77 14.03 9.71
CA CYS A 14 20.18 13.69 11.02
C CYS A 14 21.26 13.85 12.10
N PRO A 15 20.99 14.51 13.23
CA PRO A 15 21.99 14.72 14.26
C PRO A 15 22.61 13.39 14.66
N GLU A 16 23.93 13.29 14.57
CA GLU A 16 24.71 12.17 15.05
C GLU A 16 24.41 11.94 16.54
N GLY A 17 23.88 10.77 16.85
CA GLY A 17 23.67 10.34 18.24
C GLY A 17 22.29 9.80 18.57
N ILE A 18 21.32 9.85 17.70
CA ILE A 18 20.02 9.24 17.92
C ILE A 18 19.95 7.92 17.12
N HIS A 19 20.65 6.89 17.59
CA HIS A 19 20.33 5.48 17.28
C HIS A 19 19.02 5.04 18.00
N GLY A 20 18.18 6.01 18.37
CA GLY A 20 16.82 5.78 18.81
C GLY A 20 15.94 6.02 17.60
N HIS A 21 15.30 4.98 17.11
CA HIS A 21 14.29 5.04 16.10
C HIS A 21 13.31 6.15 16.44
N ALA A 22 13.33 7.27 15.72
CA ALA A 22 12.26 8.24 15.74
C ALA A 22 11.04 7.52 15.20
N THR A 23 10.20 7.11 16.07
CA THR A 23 9.11 6.18 15.83
C THR A 23 7.88 6.96 16.19
N TYR A 24 7.02 7.21 15.22
CA TYR A 24 5.68 7.62 15.54
C TYR A 24 5.00 6.40 16.18
N ILE A 25 5.23 6.24 17.50
CA ILE A 25 4.58 5.20 18.29
C ILE A 25 3.25 5.76 18.73
N VAL A 26 2.21 5.49 17.99
CA VAL A 26 0.85 5.64 18.50
C VAL A 26 0.63 4.48 19.48
N ARG A 27 0.77 4.76 20.76
CA ARG A 27 0.43 3.79 21.81
C ARG A 27 -1.09 3.72 21.91
N PRO A 28 -1.72 2.56 21.62
CA PRO A 28 -3.15 2.42 21.91
C PRO A 28 -3.34 2.47 23.42
N GLN A 29 -4.11 3.43 23.88
CA GLN A 29 -4.68 3.33 25.22
C GLN A 29 -5.75 2.24 25.16
N LEU A 30 -5.44 1.07 25.68
CA LEU A 30 -6.40 0.00 25.89
C LEU A 30 -7.33 0.44 27.02
N THR A 31 -8.45 1.07 26.69
CA THR A 31 -9.59 1.11 27.60
C THR A 31 -10.26 -0.25 27.49
N GLY A 32 -10.34 -0.96 28.62
CA GLY A 32 -11.02 -2.25 28.70
C GLY A 32 -12.45 -2.11 28.22
N ASP A 33 -12.99 -3.17 27.69
CA ASP A 33 -14.39 -3.61 27.55
C ASP A 33 -15.08 -3.57 26.19
N ASP A 34 -14.56 -2.99 25.13
CA ASP A 34 -15.37 -2.85 23.91
C ASP A 34 -15.11 -3.86 22.77
N TRP A 35 -14.52 -5.06 23.04
CA TRP A 35 -14.33 -6.04 21.96
C TRP A 35 -14.51 -7.51 22.41
N ALA A 36 -15.58 -7.77 23.11
CA ALA A 36 -16.04 -9.13 23.30
C ALA A 36 -16.47 -9.72 21.95
N LEU A 37 -15.56 -10.38 21.23
CA LEU A 37 -15.94 -11.40 20.27
C LEU A 37 -16.51 -12.55 21.09
N ASP A 38 -17.82 -12.74 20.93
CA ASP A 38 -18.61 -13.81 21.51
C ASP A 38 -17.94 -15.16 21.25
N SER A 39 -17.28 -15.73 22.25
CA SER A 39 -16.90 -17.13 22.32
C SER A 39 -16.62 -17.48 23.77
N GLY A 40 -17.61 -18.10 24.41
CA GLY A 40 -17.49 -18.64 25.74
C GLY A 40 -16.31 -19.60 25.88
N ALA A 41 -15.47 -19.31 26.79
CA ALA A 41 -14.69 -20.09 27.74
C ALA A 41 -13.56 -19.22 28.27
N ALA A 42 -13.79 -18.61 29.41
CA ALA A 42 -12.79 -17.91 30.17
C ALA A 42 -11.78 -18.92 30.72
N VAL A 43 -10.50 -18.74 30.39
CA VAL A 43 -9.41 -19.13 31.27
C VAL A 43 -8.74 -17.83 31.67
N ALA A 44 -9.04 -17.42 32.88
CA ALA A 44 -8.45 -16.27 33.52
C ALA A 44 -6.96 -16.54 33.78
N HIS A 45 -6.09 -15.80 33.10
CA HIS A 45 -4.81 -15.38 33.63
C HIS A 45 -4.80 -13.87 33.53
N GLU A 46 -5.02 -13.24 34.66
CA GLU A 46 -4.78 -11.82 34.88
C GLU A 46 -3.29 -11.54 34.71
N ALA A 47 -2.88 -11.14 33.50
CA ALA A 47 -1.64 -10.42 33.31
C ALA A 47 -1.97 -8.95 33.57
N GLN A 48 -1.32 -8.37 34.56
CA GLN A 48 -1.50 -6.96 34.96
C GLN A 48 -1.20 -6.03 33.78
N ALA A 49 -2.00 -5.01 33.60
CA ALA A 49 -1.96 -4.04 32.50
C ALA A 49 -0.61 -3.31 32.34
N SER A 50 0.31 -3.42 33.30
CA SER A 50 1.66 -2.86 33.25
C SER A 50 2.64 -3.61 32.34
N ASP A 51 2.37 -4.88 32.00
CA ASP A 51 3.27 -5.71 31.16
C ASP A 51 2.98 -5.63 29.67
N LEU A 52 1.94 -4.89 29.24
CA LEU A 52 1.52 -4.79 27.85
C LEU A 52 2.28 -3.70 27.04
N THR A 53 3.19 -2.97 27.66
CA THR A 53 3.96 -1.88 27.03
C THR A 53 5.29 -2.33 26.40
N GLY A 54 5.62 -3.61 26.51
CA GLY A 54 6.87 -4.18 25.99
C GLY A 54 6.79 -4.43 24.48
N GLY A 55 7.53 -3.68 23.69
CA GLY A 55 8.14 -4.16 22.45
C GLY A 55 7.32 -4.20 21.17
N ALA A 56 6.02 -3.93 21.15
CA ALA A 56 5.24 -3.88 19.91
C ALA A 56 4.89 -2.43 19.53
N GLY A 57 5.28 -2.02 18.32
CA GLY A 57 5.03 -0.68 17.80
C GLY A 57 4.39 -0.69 16.41
N VAL A 58 3.66 0.38 16.08
CA VAL A 58 3.14 0.65 14.75
C VAL A 58 3.87 1.83 14.15
N LEU A 59 4.36 1.69 12.93
CA LEU A 59 5.17 2.66 12.23
C LEU A 59 4.62 2.89 10.83
N LEU A 60 4.73 4.13 10.33
CA LEU A 60 4.67 4.38 8.90
C LEU A 60 6.09 4.21 8.34
N ASP A 61 6.32 3.15 7.56
CA ASP A 61 7.63 2.76 7.06
C ASP A 61 7.85 3.17 5.59
N TYR A 62 6.82 3.70 4.96
CA TYR A 62 6.89 4.27 3.62
C TYR A 62 5.64 5.09 3.30
N VAL A 63 5.85 6.26 2.72
CA VAL A 63 4.77 7.10 2.20
C VAL A 63 5.08 7.51 0.76
N ARG A 64 4.11 7.38 -0.14
CA ARG A 64 4.17 7.96 -1.48
C ARG A 64 2.96 8.80 -1.73
N VAL A 65 3.21 10.03 -2.15
CA VAL A 65 2.17 10.99 -2.47
C VAL A 65 2.29 11.45 -3.90
N ARG A 66 1.15 11.75 -4.52
CA ARG A 66 1.07 12.44 -5.78
C ARG A 66 0.35 13.76 -5.55
N MET A 67 0.96 14.87 -5.97
CA MET A 67 0.51 16.22 -5.69
C MET A 67 0.50 17.08 -6.95
N PRO A 68 -0.20 18.23 -6.98
CA PRO A 68 -0.07 19.21 -8.06
C PRO A 68 1.37 19.70 -8.21
N ASP A 69 1.78 19.95 -9.43
CA ASP A 69 3.07 20.58 -9.75
C ASP A 69 2.84 22.08 -9.92
N ASP A 70 2.81 22.80 -8.79
CA ASP A 70 2.60 24.23 -8.72
C ASP A 70 3.56 24.91 -7.71
N ALA A 71 3.70 26.22 -7.85
CA ALA A 71 4.66 27.00 -7.06
C ALA A 71 4.38 26.94 -5.54
N GLU A 72 3.12 26.84 -5.15
CA GLU A 72 2.74 26.75 -3.74
C GLU A 72 3.16 25.41 -3.13
N THR A 73 2.89 24.31 -3.84
CA THR A 73 3.31 22.96 -3.44
C THR A 73 4.84 22.89 -3.31
N TRP A 74 5.58 23.47 -4.26
CA TRP A 74 7.05 23.48 -4.19
C TRP A 74 7.58 24.28 -3.00
N ALA A 75 7.01 25.46 -2.72
CA ALA A 75 7.45 26.30 -1.62
C ALA A 75 7.25 25.64 -0.25
N GLU A 76 6.12 24.98 -0.05
CA GLU A 76 5.84 24.27 1.19
C GLU A 76 6.64 22.96 1.31
N LEU A 77 6.88 22.28 0.20
CA LEU A 77 7.62 21.03 0.17
C LEU A 77 9.08 21.22 0.64
N ASP A 78 9.73 22.33 0.25
CA ASP A 78 11.08 22.67 0.70
C ASP A 78 11.12 22.87 2.23
N GLY A 79 10.02 23.35 2.82
CA GLY A 79 9.88 23.46 4.28
C GLY A 79 9.81 22.10 4.98
N TRP A 80 9.18 21.08 4.35
CA TRP A 80 9.05 19.75 4.92
C TRP A 80 10.29 18.88 4.72
N LEU A 81 10.85 18.87 3.50
CA LEU A 81 11.85 17.88 3.09
C LEU A 81 13.26 18.50 2.86
N GLY A 82 13.39 19.80 3.04
CA GLY A 82 14.67 20.50 2.87
C GLY A 82 15.08 20.74 1.42
N GLU A 83 16.34 21.13 1.23
CA GLU A 83 16.88 21.46 -0.08
C GLU A 83 16.95 20.27 -1.02
N ARG A 84 16.74 20.53 -2.30
CA ARG A 84 16.73 19.55 -3.38
C ARG A 84 18.12 19.37 -3.98
N GLN A 85 18.60 18.14 -4.01
CA GLN A 85 19.82 17.77 -4.74
C GLN A 85 19.42 17.06 -6.04
N MET A 86 19.65 17.74 -7.18
CA MET A 86 19.27 17.21 -8.49
C MET A 86 19.97 15.90 -8.80
N ARG A 87 19.19 14.91 -9.24
CA ARG A 87 19.69 13.61 -9.70
C ARG A 87 19.97 13.64 -11.20
N ALA A 88 20.91 12.82 -11.64
CA ALA A 88 21.06 12.51 -13.04
C ALA A 88 19.94 11.54 -13.49
N GLY A 89 18.96 12.05 -14.25
CA GLY A 89 17.86 11.29 -14.82
C GLY A 89 16.58 11.37 -14.03
N GLY A 90 15.55 10.73 -14.59
CA GLY A 90 14.20 10.71 -14.05
C GLY A 90 13.95 9.63 -13.01
N TRP A 91 12.69 9.42 -12.67
CA TRP A 91 12.29 8.46 -11.64
C TRP A 91 11.15 7.53 -12.13
N ARG A 92 11.28 6.24 -11.84
CA ARG A 92 10.27 5.20 -12.12
C ARG A 92 9.82 5.08 -13.58
N GLY A 93 10.59 5.63 -14.54
CA GLY A 93 10.29 5.59 -15.97
C GLY A 93 9.10 6.45 -16.42
N TRP A 94 8.51 7.26 -15.52
CA TRP A 94 7.37 8.13 -15.81
C TRP A 94 7.67 9.61 -15.61
N TYR A 95 8.68 9.92 -14.82
CA TYR A 95 9.14 11.26 -14.51
C TYR A 95 10.52 11.44 -15.10
N ASP A 96 10.74 12.54 -15.81
CA ASP A 96 12.00 12.82 -16.53
C ASP A 96 13.00 13.60 -15.68
N ALA A 97 12.58 14.16 -14.57
CA ALA A 97 13.41 14.84 -13.59
C ALA A 97 13.17 14.33 -12.18
N SER A 98 14.20 14.36 -11.35
CA SER A 98 14.09 14.00 -9.92
C SER A 98 15.18 14.65 -9.08
N ALA A 99 14.91 14.78 -7.79
CA ALA A 99 15.87 15.26 -6.80
C ALA A 99 15.83 14.40 -5.54
N ASP A 100 16.98 14.21 -4.93
CA ASP A 100 17.09 13.72 -3.56
C ASP A 100 16.75 14.87 -2.60
N VAL A 101 16.06 14.55 -1.55
CA VAL A 101 15.71 15.43 -0.45
C VAL A 101 16.00 14.72 0.88
N LEU A 102 15.27 14.98 1.94
CA LEU A 102 15.49 14.42 3.26
C LEU A 102 15.79 12.90 3.25
N ASP A 103 16.96 12.51 3.64
CA ASP A 103 17.40 11.12 3.93
C ASP A 103 16.89 10.04 2.97
N GLY A 104 17.13 10.23 1.69
CA GLY A 104 16.74 9.30 0.63
C GLY A 104 15.28 9.40 0.21
N ALA A 105 14.54 10.40 0.68
CA ALA A 105 13.29 10.77 0.03
C ALA A 105 13.58 11.36 -1.35
N ILE A 106 12.65 11.17 -2.27
CA ILE A 106 12.80 11.59 -3.67
C ILE A 106 11.56 12.37 -4.08
N VAL A 107 11.81 13.52 -4.70
CA VAL A 107 10.78 14.26 -5.43
C VAL A 107 11.02 14.09 -6.91
N ALA A 108 9.99 13.77 -7.68
CA ALA A 108 10.08 13.58 -9.12
C ALA A 108 8.96 14.34 -9.84
N TRP A 109 9.28 14.89 -11.01
CA TRP A 109 8.37 15.69 -11.83
C TRP A 109 8.64 15.51 -13.32
N CYS A 110 7.75 16.06 -14.14
CA CYS A 110 7.92 16.13 -15.58
C CYS A 110 8.30 17.53 -16.00
N THR A 111 9.32 17.67 -16.86
CA THR A 111 9.76 18.96 -17.39
C THR A 111 8.86 19.48 -18.51
N GLN A 112 8.17 18.59 -19.21
CA GLN A 112 7.20 18.94 -20.23
C GLN A 112 5.88 19.35 -19.59
N ARG A 113 5.39 20.56 -19.88
CA ARG A 113 4.20 21.15 -19.24
C ARG A 113 2.97 20.26 -19.28
N GLU A 114 2.63 19.70 -20.44
CA GLU A 114 1.45 18.84 -20.58
C GLU A 114 1.55 17.58 -19.70
N MET A 115 2.75 17.03 -19.55
CA MET A 115 3.01 15.88 -18.69
C MET A 115 3.01 16.28 -17.21
N ALA A 116 3.56 17.45 -16.87
CA ALA A 116 3.53 17.98 -15.51
C ALA A 116 2.09 18.21 -15.03
N GLU A 117 1.24 18.86 -15.83
CA GLU A 117 -0.17 19.07 -15.53
C GLU A 117 -0.94 17.72 -15.32
N ARG A 118 -0.59 16.68 -16.06
CA ARG A 118 -1.23 15.34 -15.95
C ARG A 118 -0.67 14.50 -14.81
N GLN A 119 0.64 14.52 -14.61
CA GLN A 119 1.34 13.64 -13.67
C GLN A 119 1.48 14.27 -12.28
N GLY A 120 1.62 15.61 -12.21
CA GLY A 120 1.97 16.30 -10.97
C GLY A 120 3.34 15.89 -10.45
N LEU A 121 3.58 16.16 -9.18
CA LEU A 121 4.76 15.72 -8.44
C LEU A 121 4.53 14.32 -7.87
N LEU A 122 5.56 13.50 -7.87
CA LEU A 122 5.64 12.27 -7.10
C LEU A 122 6.62 12.48 -5.95
N ILE A 123 6.20 12.19 -4.74
CA ILE A 123 7.04 12.26 -3.55
C ILE A 123 7.12 10.85 -2.97
N ASP A 124 8.32 10.29 -2.95
CA ASP A 124 8.65 8.99 -2.34
C ASP A 124 9.40 9.24 -1.03
N VAL A 125 8.82 8.84 0.10
CA VAL A 125 9.40 8.99 1.44
C VAL A 125 9.63 7.59 2.01
N PRO A 126 10.84 7.04 1.91
CA PRO A 126 11.18 5.71 2.45
C PRO A 126 11.29 5.74 3.97
N GLY A 127 11.37 4.57 4.60
CA GLY A 127 11.38 4.41 6.06
C GLY A 127 12.44 5.25 6.79
N ARG A 128 13.61 5.46 6.19
CA ARG A 128 14.64 6.34 6.76
C ARG A 128 14.17 7.79 6.82
N ALA A 129 13.61 8.31 5.74
CA ALA A 129 13.06 9.66 5.69
C ALA A 129 11.81 9.80 6.58
N CYS A 130 10.96 8.76 6.66
CA CYS A 130 9.87 8.72 7.63
C CYS A 130 10.40 8.84 9.08
N ALA A 131 11.50 8.15 9.40
CA ALA A 131 12.14 8.24 10.71
C ALA A 131 12.73 9.63 10.99
N CYS A 132 13.31 10.29 9.95
CA CYS A 132 13.80 11.65 10.08
C CYS A 132 12.70 12.69 10.31
N LEU A 133 11.52 12.51 9.72
CA LEU A 133 10.37 13.35 10.00
C LEU A 133 9.84 13.16 11.45
N GLY A 134 10.00 11.98 12.02
CA GLY A 134 9.62 11.74 13.42
C GLY A 134 8.18 12.12 13.72
N ASP A 135 7.98 13.04 14.67
CA ASP A 135 6.66 13.53 15.06
C ASP A 135 5.98 14.37 13.97
N ASP A 136 6.74 14.90 13.02
CA ASP A 136 6.23 15.66 11.88
C ASP A 136 5.73 14.77 10.74
N LEU A 137 5.92 13.44 10.81
CA LEU A 137 5.53 12.53 9.74
C LEU A 137 4.02 12.55 9.48
N LEU A 138 3.18 12.45 10.52
CA LEU A 138 1.73 12.46 10.33
C LEU A 138 1.20 13.85 9.91
N PRO A 139 1.69 14.96 10.48
CA PRO A 139 1.46 16.31 9.93
C PRO A 139 1.84 16.46 8.44
N PHE A 140 3.01 15.95 8.03
CA PHE A 140 3.41 15.91 6.63
C PHE A 140 2.43 15.12 5.76
N VAL A 141 2.02 13.91 6.21
CA VAL A 141 1.03 13.10 5.48
C VAL A 141 -0.32 13.81 5.39
N ALA A 142 -0.73 14.53 6.44
CA ALA A 142 -1.96 15.32 6.47
C ALA A 142 -1.92 16.47 5.47
N TRP A 143 -0.83 17.24 5.47
CA TRP A 143 -0.59 18.29 4.49
C TRP A 143 -0.63 17.73 3.05
N ALA A 144 0.09 16.64 2.80
CA ALA A 144 0.19 16.04 1.49
C ALA A 144 -1.16 15.46 1.00
N ALA A 145 -1.93 14.82 1.90
CA ALA A 145 -3.26 14.30 1.59
C ALA A 145 -4.31 15.41 1.35
N GLY A 146 -4.12 16.58 1.96
CA GLY A 146 -4.95 17.75 1.74
C GLY A 146 -4.77 18.37 0.35
N ARG A 147 -3.56 18.31 -0.21
CA ARG A 147 -3.22 18.86 -1.54
C ARG A 147 -3.27 17.83 -2.65
N GLY A 148 -3.13 16.56 -2.32
CA GLY A 148 -2.99 15.51 -3.31
C GLY A 148 -3.57 14.18 -2.85
N ARG A 149 -2.87 13.10 -3.20
CA ARG A 149 -3.33 11.75 -2.93
C ARG A 149 -2.18 10.87 -2.45
N VAL A 150 -2.41 10.16 -1.35
CA VAL A 150 -1.50 9.11 -0.88
C VAL A 150 -1.66 7.89 -1.79
N THR A 151 -0.62 7.55 -2.53
CA THR A 151 -0.66 6.45 -3.51
C THR A 151 -0.02 5.16 -3.00
N ARG A 152 0.76 5.25 -1.93
CA ARG A 152 1.31 4.11 -1.18
C ARG A 152 1.51 4.52 0.27
N LEU A 153 1.17 3.61 1.16
CA LEU A 153 1.39 3.70 2.60
C LEU A 153 1.80 2.32 3.10
N ASP A 154 3.00 2.20 3.65
CA ASP A 154 3.45 0.96 4.26
C ASP A 154 3.37 1.13 5.78
N VAL A 155 2.64 0.22 6.40
CA VAL A 155 2.49 0.17 7.85
C VAL A 155 3.27 -1.01 8.39
N ALA A 156 4.24 -0.74 9.23
CA ALA A 156 5.07 -1.74 9.89
C ALA A 156 4.62 -1.96 11.32
N LEU A 157 4.54 -3.23 11.70
CA LEU A 157 4.16 -3.72 13.02
C LEU A 157 5.34 -4.52 13.55
N ASP A 158 6.03 -3.99 14.55
CA ASP A 158 7.22 -4.58 15.13
C ASP A 158 6.88 -5.49 16.31
N ASP A 159 7.45 -6.68 16.30
CA ASP A 159 7.41 -7.62 17.41
C ASP A 159 8.84 -7.88 17.90
N ARG A 160 9.11 -7.47 19.13
CA ARG A 160 10.40 -7.66 19.82
C ARG A 160 10.32 -8.70 20.93
N GLU A 161 9.17 -9.34 21.07
CA GLU A 161 8.94 -10.32 22.14
C GLU A 161 8.82 -11.76 21.59
N GLY A 162 9.13 -11.95 20.31
CA GLY A 162 9.17 -13.28 19.70
C GLY A 162 7.81 -13.96 19.53
N ARG A 163 6.72 -13.22 19.36
CA ARG A 163 5.40 -13.77 19.05
C ARG A 163 5.32 -14.24 17.61
N LEU A 164 5.97 -13.49 16.69
CA LEU A 164 6.08 -13.84 15.28
C LEU A 164 7.33 -14.70 15.07
N ASP A 165 7.17 -15.78 14.31
CA ASP A 165 8.23 -16.71 13.94
C ASP A 165 8.00 -17.18 12.49
N ILE A 166 9.02 -17.02 11.64
CA ILE A 166 8.94 -17.31 10.20
C ILE A 166 8.67 -18.79 9.94
N ASP A 167 9.34 -19.69 10.65
CA ASP A 167 9.20 -21.12 10.48
C ASP A 167 7.81 -21.58 10.88
N LYS A 168 7.35 -21.13 12.03
CA LYS A 168 6.01 -21.40 12.55
C LYS A 168 4.92 -20.89 11.61
N MET A 169 5.03 -19.65 11.12
CA MET A 169 4.06 -19.10 10.17
C MET A 169 4.03 -19.89 8.86
N TRP A 170 5.21 -20.33 8.37
CA TRP A 170 5.32 -21.15 7.17
C TRP A 170 4.69 -22.54 7.37
N GLU A 171 4.92 -23.15 8.52
CA GLU A 171 4.31 -24.43 8.90
C GLU A 171 2.77 -24.35 8.95
N TYR A 172 2.22 -23.28 9.58
CA TYR A 172 0.77 -23.04 9.56
C TYR A 172 0.22 -22.89 8.15
N HIS A 173 0.96 -22.21 7.27
CA HIS A 173 0.58 -22.13 5.87
C HIS A 173 0.54 -23.50 5.19
N GLN A 174 1.58 -24.31 5.35
CA GLN A 174 1.68 -25.65 4.77
C GLN A 174 0.57 -26.59 5.28
N ARG A 175 0.19 -26.48 6.54
CA ARG A 175 -0.89 -27.23 7.16
C ARG A 175 -2.29 -26.71 6.80
N GLY A 176 -2.39 -25.63 6.04
CA GLY A 176 -3.68 -25.02 5.70
C GLY A 176 -4.37 -24.31 6.88
N GLN A 177 -3.64 -24.00 7.95
CA GLN A 177 -4.10 -23.33 9.17
C GLN A 177 -4.06 -21.81 9.05
N VAL A 178 -4.32 -21.29 7.84
CA VAL A 178 -4.37 -19.86 7.55
C VAL A 178 -5.68 -19.50 6.87
N VAL A 179 -6.35 -18.48 7.38
CA VAL A 179 -7.53 -17.87 6.76
C VAL A 179 -7.09 -16.61 6.02
N THR A 180 -7.10 -16.66 4.70
CA THR A 180 -6.72 -15.52 3.84
C THR A 180 -7.37 -15.66 2.47
N ARG A 181 -7.49 -14.52 1.75
CA ARG A 181 -7.86 -14.50 0.33
C ARG A 181 -6.64 -14.51 -0.60
N TRP A 182 -5.46 -14.30 -0.06
CA TRP A 182 -4.23 -14.35 -0.83
C TRP A 182 -3.82 -15.79 -1.11
N ARG A 183 -3.55 -16.09 -2.38
CA ARG A 183 -3.16 -17.43 -2.83
C ARG A 183 -1.66 -17.57 -3.02
N ARG A 184 -0.94 -16.44 -3.16
CA ARG A 184 0.49 -16.46 -3.40
C ARG A 184 1.23 -16.27 -2.09
N TRP A 185 2.11 -17.20 -1.80
CA TRP A 185 3.04 -17.19 -0.69
C TRP A 185 4.43 -17.44 -1.24
N SER A 186 5.43 -16.78 -0.69
CA SER A 186 6.83 -17.01 -1.01
C SER A 186 7.62 -16.91 0.28
N ARG A 187 8.43 -17.92 0.56
CA ARG A 187 9.44 -17.90 1.60
C ARG A 187 10.75 -17.43 0.96
N ILE A 188 11.44 -16.53 1.61
CA ILE A 188 12.70 -15.93 1.17
C ILE A 188 13.70 -16.17 2.29
N GLU A 189 14.86 -16.70 1.92
CA GLU A 189 16.02 -16.84 2.75
C GLU A 189 17.18 -16.19 2.01
N GLN A 190 17.94 -15.39 2.70
CA GLN A 190 19.12 -14.73 2.19
C GLN A 190 20.31 -15.15 3.03
N ASP A 191 21.40 -15.33 2.35
CA ASP A 191 22.66 -15.82 2.92
C ASP A 191 23.79 -14.99 2.31
N ASP A 192 24.67 -14.50 3.16
CA ASP A 192 25.89 -13.82 2.77
C ASP A 192 27.08 -14.67 3.21
N ASP A 193 27.72 -15.37 2.26
CA ASP A 193 28.85 -16.24 2.48
C ASP A 193 28.64 -17.34 3.56
N GLY A 194 27.42 -17.91 3.59
CA GLY A 194 27.07 -18.98 4.54
C GLY A 194 26.52 -18.45 5.88
N ALA A 195 26.38 -17.14 6.03
CA ALA A 195 25.75 -16.52 7.18
C ALA A 195 24.33 -16.03 6.83
N PRO A 196 23.28 -16.42 7.59
CA PRO A 196 21.93 -15.91 7.34
C PRO A 196 21.89 -14.38 7.40
N SER A 197 21.52 -13.73 6.30
CA SER A 197 21.40 -12.26 6.20
C SER A 197 19.95 -11.77 6.09
N GLY A 198 18.99 -12.66 5.84
CA GLY A 198 17.58 -12.34 5.81
C GLY A 198 16.68 -13.55 5.74
N ALA A 199 15.55 -13.48 6.44
CA ALA A 199 14.48 -14.47 6.34
C ALA A 199 13.12 -13.76 6.29
N GLY A 200 12.18 -14.29 5.49
CA GLY A 200 10.86 -13.67 5.40
C GLY A 200 9.83 -14.49 4.65
N ILE A 201 8.57 -14.10 4.85
CA ILE A 201 7.41 -14.62 4.11
C ILE A 201 6.71 -13.45 3.43
N TYR A 202 6.48 -13.58 2.14
CA TYR A 202 5.74 -12.62 1.33
C TYR A 202 4.38 -13.20 0.95
N VAL A 203 3.31 -12.45 1.21
CA VAL A 203 1.93 -12.89 0.99
C VAL A 203 1.22 -11.90 0.06
N GLY A 204 0.65 -12.43 -1.02
CA GLY A 204 -0.03 -11.63 -2.02
C GLY A 204 0.82 -11.37 -3.26
N ARG A 205 0.42 -10.39 -4.06
CA ARG A 205 1.15 -9.95 -5.25
C ARG A 205 1.53 -8.47 -5.09
N ARG A 206 2.75 -8.10 -5.42
CA ARG A 206 3.22 -6.70 -5.34
C ARG A 206 2.37 -5.71 -6.15
N ARG A 207 1.65 -6.16 -7.19
CA ARG A 207 0.74 -5.33 -8.00
C ARG A 207 -0.65 -5.16 -7.39
N SER A 208 -0.96 -5.86 -6.29
CA SER A 208 -2.25 -5.73 -5.60
C SER A 208 -2.29 -4.46 -4.76
N GLN A 209 -3.50 -4.00 -4.41
CA GLN A 209 -3.69 -2.87 -3.50
C GLN A 209 -3.12 -3.12 -2.10
N ALA A 210 -3.00 -4.39 -1.70
CA ALA A 210 -2.35 -4.77 -0.46
C ALA A 210 -1.37 -5.92 -0.72
N PHE A 211 -0.20 -5.84 -0.09
CA PHE A 211 0.85 -6.84 -0.11
C PHE A 211 1.45 -6.93 1.30
N LEU A 212 1.73 -8.13 1.79
CA LEU A 212 2.16 -8.36 3.15
C LEU A 212 3.53 -9.03 3.18
N ARG A 213 4.37 -8.55 4.07
CA ARG A 213 5.69 -9.10 4.36
C ARG A 213 5.82 -9.39 5.85
N PHE A 214 6.31 -10.56 6.19
CA PHE A 214 6.86 -10.88 7.51
C PHE A 214 8.33 -11.13 7.32
N TYR A 215 9.20 -10.52 8.09
CA TYR A 215 10.63 -10.70 7.95
C TYR A 215 11.38 -10.43 9.24
N ASP A 216 12.56 -11.04 9.33
CA ASP A 216 13.49 -10.82 10.43
C ASP A 216 14.21 -9.47 10.23
N LYS A 217 13.74 -8.46 10.95
CA LYS A 217 14.34 -7.12 10.92
C LYS A 217 15.68 -7.08 11.65
N SER A 218 15.90 -7.97 12.63
CA SER A 218 17.15 -8.02 13.37
C SER A 218 18.34 -8.35 12.47
N LEU A 219 18.18 -9.30 11.54
CA LEU A 219 19.23 -9.63 10.57
C LEU A 219 19.62 -8.44 9.70
N GLN A 220 18.63 -7.64 9.23
CA GLN A 220 18.91 -6.42 8.48
C GLN A 220 19.65 -5.35 9.29
N GLN A 221 19.59 -5.43 10.62
CA GLN A 221 20.23 -4.50 11.54
C GLN A 221 21.52 -5.07 12.17
N GLY A 222 22.01 -6.22 11.68
CA GLY A 222 23.18 -6.90 12.23
C GLY A 222 23.00 -7.36 13.68
N GLN A 223 21.75 -7.58 14.11
CA GLN A 223 21.41 -8.09 15.45
C GLN A 223 21.17 -9.59 15.40
N PRO A 224 21.19 -10.29 16.55
CA PRO A 224 20.90 -11.72 16.61
C PRO A 224 19.52 -12.04 15.99
N ALA A 225 19.47 -13.06 15.16
CA ALA A 225 18.27 -13.50 14.47
C ALA A 225 17.08 -13.71 15.42
N GLY A 226 15.88 -13.35 14.96
CA GLY A 226 14.62 -13.55 15.69
C GLY A 226 14.36 -12.58 16.86
N THR A 227 15.27 -11.65 17.14
CA THR A 227 15.08 -10.69 18.24
C THR A 227 14.17 -9.53 17.85
N TRP A 228 13.92 -9.34 16.56
CA TRP A 228 13.05 -8.29 16.05
C TRP A 228 12.39 -8.74 14.74
N MET A 229 11.16 -9.19 14.85
CA MET A 229 10.32 -9.53 13.70
C MET A 229 9.47 -8.35 13.29
N ARG A 230 9.30 -8.17 11.99
CA ARG A 230 8.44 -7.12 11.42
C ARG A 230 7.36 -7.72 10.53
N CYS A 231 6.13 -7.30 10.74
CA CYS A 231 5.02 -7.49 9.83
C CYS A 231 4.75 -6.16 9.11
N GLU A 232 4.89 -6.13 7.80
CA GLU A 232 4.75 -4.91 7.01
C GLU A 232 3.61 -5.06 6.00
N LEU A 233 2.62 -4.19 6.10
CA LEU A 233 1.48 -4.12 5.19
C LEU A 233 1.66 -2.95 4.22
N GLU A 234 1.99 -3.27 2.98
CA GLU A 234 2.08 -2.32 1.87
C GLU A 234 0.68 -2.08 1.29
N CYS A 235 0.14 -0.88 1.48
CA CYS A 235 -1.13 -0.41 0.92
C CYS A 235 -0.89 0.48 -0.30
N LYS A 236 -1.72 0.36 -1.35
CA LYS A 236 -1.62 1.13 -2.59
C LYS A 236 -2.96 1.68 -3.06
N GLY A 237 -2.90 2.75 -3.84
CA GLY A 237 -4.06 3.37 -4.49
C GLY A 237 -5.11 3.79 -3.47
N ASP A 238 -6.38 3.47 -3.73
CA ASP A 238 -7.52 3.87 -2.89
C ASP A 238 -7.39 3.38 -1.44
N LEU A 239 -6.79 2.19 -1.25
CA LEU A 239 -6.57 1.66 0.10
C LEU A 239 -5.56 2.50 0.89
N ALA A 240 -4.48 2.94 0.23
CA ALA A 240 -3.47 3.77 0.88
C ALA A 240 -4.03 5.14 1.27
N ASP A 241 -4.75 5.79 0.34
CA ASP A 241 -5.36 7.09 0.57
C ASP A 241 -6.40 7.05 1.68
N ALA A 242 -7.30 6.06 1.64
CA ALA A 242 -8.33 5.89 2.66
C ALA A 242 -7.71 5.62 4.05
N LEU A 243 -6.72 4.72 4.13
CA LEU A 243 -6.05 4.42 5.41
C LEU A 243 -5.30 5.63 5.97
N ALA A 244 -4.62 6.41 5.10
CA ALA A 244 -3.93 7.62 5.50
C ALA A 244 -4.91 8.65 6.08
N ARG A 245 -6.05 8.90 5.42
CA ARG A 245 -7.07 9.84 5.89
C ARG A 245 -7.67 9.44 7.23
N GLU A 246 -7.98 8.16 7.41
CA GLU A 246 -8.45 7.65 8.70
C GLU A 246 -7.41 7.81 9.81
N MET A 247 -6.13 7.56 9.52
CA MET A 247 -5.05 7.78 10.49
C MET A 247 -4.85 9.26 10.84
N ILE A 248 -5.09 10.16 9.89
CA ILE A 248 -5.04 11.62 10.09
C ILE A 248 -6.21 12.06 10.97
N GLU A 249 -7.42 11.57 10.74
CA GLU A 249 -8.62 11.90 11.52
C GLU A 249 -8.57 11.30 12.93
N HIS A 250 -7.96 10.12 13.08
CA HIS A 250 -7.90 9.37 14.33
C HIS A 250 -6.47 8.92 14.66
N PRO A 251 -5.55 9.87 14.92
CA PRO A 251 -4.12 9.56 15.12
C PRO A 251 -3.87 8.64 16.33
N ASP A 252 -4.68 8.75 17.35
CA ASP A 252 -4.67 7.90 18.54
C ASP A 252 -5.09 6.45 18.26
N GLN A 253 -5.77 6.19 17.13
CA GLN A 253 -6.25 4.88 16.72
C GLN A 253 -5.44 4.29 15.56
N ALA A 254 -4.38 4.94 15.11
CA ALA A 254 -3.61 4.49 13.93
C ALA A 254 -3.15 3.03 14.06
N GLY A 255 -2.75 2.59 15.26
CA GLY A 255 -2.41 1.19 15.53
C GLY A 255 -3.57 0.23 15.36
N ARG A 256 -4.75 0.59 15.87
CA ARG A 256 -5.98 -0.21 15.73
C ARG A 256 -6.42 -0.29 14.27
N LEU A 257 -6.33 0.81 13.53
CA LEU A 257 -6.64 0.86 12.11
C LEU A 257 -5.70 -0.04 11.30
N ALA A 258 -4.41 0.02 11.57
CA ALA A 258 -3.40 -0.81 10.91
C ALA A 258 -3.64 -2.30 11.15
N ILE A 259 -3.81 -2.71 12.42
CA ILE A 259 -4.04 -4.12 12.77
C ILE A 259 -5.40 -4.60 12.24
N GLY A 260 -6.41 -3.75 12.24
CA GLY A 260 -7.70 -4.04 11.63
C GLY A 260 -7.59 -4.34 10.14
N GLN A 261 -6.73 -3.63 9.41
CA GLN A 261 -6.42 -3.94 8.00
C GLN A 261 -5.71 -5.28 7.84
N LEU A 262 -4.82 -5.63 8.77
CA LEU A 262 -4.09 -6.89 8.76
C LEU A 262 -5.02 -8.09 9.01
N VAL A 263 -5.78 -8.10 10.11
CA VAL A 263 -6.61 -9.25 10.52
C VAL A 263 -7.75 -9.55 9.55
N ARG A 264 -8.24 -8.54 8.83
CA ARG A 264 -9.21 -8.76 7.73
C ARG A 264 -8.63 -9.53 6.55
N ARG A 265 -7.31 -9.54 6.41
CA ARG A 265 -6.61 -10.13 5.26
C ARG A 265 -5.99 -11.45 5.58
N ILE A 266 -5.53 -11.65 6.80
CA ILE A 266 -4.85 -12.86 7.23
C ILE A 266 -5.12 -13.15 8.70
N ARG A 267 -5.37 -14.44 9.00
CA ARG A 267 -5.46 -14.98 10.36
C ARG A 267 -4.80 -16.34 10.37
N PHE A 268 -4.02 -16.61 11.39
CA PHE A 268 -3.49 -17.94 11.68
C PHE A 268 -4.42 -18.60 12.70
N VAL A 269 -4.85 -19.84 12.42
CA VAL A 269 -5.94 -20.49 13.15
C VAL A 269 -5.58 -21.91 13.58
N GLU A 270 -6.14 -22.33 14.70
CA GLU A 270 -6.01 -23.71 15.18
C GLU A 270 -7.15 -24.60 14.63
N PRO A 271 -6.84 -25.88 14.30
CA PRO A 271 -7.87 -26.79 13.85
C PRO A 271 -9.02 -26.93 14.85
N GLY A 272 -10.23 -26.75 14.39
CA GLY A 272 -11.45 -26.94 15.14
C GLY A 272 -12.29 -28.08 14.57
N THR A 273 -13.42 -28.38 15.20
CA THR A 273 -14.37 -29.40 14.75
C THR A 273 -15.18 -28.97 13.52
N ASP A 274 -15.27 -27.67 13.25
CA ASP A 274 -15.97 -27.13 12.08
C ASP A 274 -15.14 -27.35 10.82
N THR A 275 -15.75 -27.82 9.73
CA THR A 275 -15.10 -27.98 8.42
C THR A 275 -14.73 -26.66 7.78
N ASN A 276 -15.41 -25.56 8.16
CA ASN A 276 -15.10 -24.22 7.69
C ASN A 276 -14.03 -23.56 8.59
N ARG A 277 -12.77 -23.58 8.14
CA ARG A 277 -11.65 -22.98 8.88
C ARG A 277 -11.80 -21.48 9.21
N ARG A 278 -12.72 -20.75 8.56
CA ARG A 278 -13.00 -19.35 8.93
C ARG A 278 -13.62 -19.22 10.31
N ARG A 279 -14.21 -20.30 10.83
CA ARG A 279 -14.80 -20.38 12.16
C ARG A 279 -13.85 -20.97 13.21
N TRP A 280 -12.65 -21.38 12.78
CA TRP A 280 -11.63 -21.86 13.71
C TRP A 280 -11.12 -20.70 14.56
N HIS A 281 -10.70 -21.00 15.77
CA HIS A 281 -10.11 -20.00 16.67
C HIS A 281 -8.75 -19.57 16.17
N ASP A 282 -8.41 -18.30 16.45
CA ASP A 282 -7.07 -17.79 16.17
C ASP A 282 -6.03 -18.52 17.01
N ALA A 283 -4.89 -18.81 16.41
CA ALA A 283 -3.73 -19.35 17.10
C ALA A 283 -3.33 -18.43 18.27
N ILE A 284 -2.97 -19.03 19.40
CA ILE A 284 -2.66 -18.28 20.64
C ILE A 284 -1.60 -17.21 20.40
N TRP A 285 -0.52 -17.55 19.70
CA TRP A 285 0.58 -16.62 19.40
C TRP A 285 0.13 -15.47 18.48
N TRP A 286 -0.72 -15.77 17.48
CA TRP A 286 -1.28 -14.76 16.58
C TRP A 286 -2.20 -13.79 17.33
N ARG A 287 -3.04 -14.33 18.18
CA ARG A 287 -3.94 -13.54 19.02
C ARG A 287 -3.15 -12.65 19.99
N ALA A 288 -2.06 -13.17 20.58
CA ALA A 288 -1.18 -12.38 21.44
C ALA A 288 -0.53 -11.22 20.67
N PHE A 289 -0.01 -11.47 19.45
CA PHE A 289 0.54 -10.43 18.58
C PHE A 289 -0.51 -9.36 18.24
N VAL A 290 -1.68 -9.76 17.77
CA VAL A 290 -2.78 -8.85 17.41
C VAL A 290 -3.23 -8.00 18.59
N ARG A 291 -3.37 -8.59 19.78
CA ARG A 291 -3.76 -7.90 21.02
C ARG A 291 -2.71 -6.86 21.43
N CYS A 292 -1.46 -7.18 21.33
CA CYS A 292 -0.38 -6.30 21.74
C CYS A 292 -0.37 -4.98 20.96
N ILE A 293 -0.75 -5.03 19.68
CA ILE A 293 -0.81 -3.84 18.83
C ILE A 293 -2.18 -3.14 18.91
N GLY A 294 -3.21 -3.87 19.30
CA GLY A 294 -4.60 -3.39 19.37
C GLY A 294 -5.36 -3.52 18.07
N ALA A 295 -6.34 -4.43 18.04
CA ALA A 295 -7.21 -4.61 16.89
C ALA A 295 -8.36 -3.59 16.91
N GLY A 296 -8.50 -2.82 15.84
CA GLY A 296 -9.63 -1.93 15.60
C GLY A 296 -10.44 -2.35 14.37
N PRO A 297 -11.59 -1.71 14.10
CA PRO A 297 -12.28 -1.89 12.84
C PRO A 297 -11.34 -1.49 11.71
N GLY A 298 -11.10 -2.38 10.75
CA GLY A 298 -10.34 -2.00 9.56
C GLY A 298 -11.23 -1.17 8.63
N LEU A 299 -10.60 -0.34 7.80
CA LEU A 299 -11.30 0.35 6.73
C LEU A 299 -11.98 -0.66 5.81
N VAL A 300 -13.22 -0.38 5.46
CA VAL A 300 -13.84 -1.03 4.30
C VAL A 300 -13.00 -0.58 3.13
N SER A 301 -12.47 -1.49 2.31
CA SER A 301 -11.93 -1.11 1.01
C SER A 301 -13.03 -0.32 0.33
N GLY A 302 -12.74 0.93 -0.03
CA GLY A 302 -13.70 1.78 -0.71
C GLY A 302 -14.37 0.98 -1.81
N GLU A 303 -15.65 1.20 -2.04
CA GLU A 303 -16.35 0.60 -3.16
C GLU A 303 -15.46 0.76 -4.37
N LYS A 304 -15.14 -0.35 -5.02
CA LYS A 304 -14.36 -0.29 -6.25
C LYS A 304 -15.14 0.63 -7.17
N PRO A 305 -14.52 1.68 -7.70
CA PRO A 305 -15.22 2.58 -8.59
C PRO A 305 -15.99 1.78 -9.62
N GLU A 306 -17.24 2.13 -9.85
CA GLU A 306 -18.08 1.45 -10.81
C GLU A 306 -17.35 1.40 -12.14
N LEU A 307 -17.24 0.22 -12.71
CA LEU A 307 -16.57 0.05 -13.98
C LEU A 307 -17.60 0.35 -15.07
N ASP A 308 -17.58 1.56 -15.58
CA ASP A 308 -18.37 1.98 -16.73
C ASP A 308 -17.56 1.89 -18.05
N ARG A 309 -18.20 2.27 -19.14
CA ARG A 309 -17.58 2.30 -20.47
C ARG A 309 -16.40 3.27 -20.52
N ASP A 310 -16.55 4.45 -19.91
CA ASP A 310 -15.55 5.51 -19.98
C ASP A 310 -14.30 5.16 -19.16
N ALA A 311 -14.47 4.56 -17.99
CA ALA A 311 -13.37 4.01 -17.20
C ALA A 311 -12.62 2.89 -17.93
N MET A 312 -13.35 2.05 -18.68
CA MET A 312 -12.72 1.03 -19.55
C MET A 312 -11.94 1.67 -20.71
N TYR A 313 -12.51 2.69 -21.35
CA TYR A 313 -11.86 3.43 -22.44
C TYR A 313 -10.58 4.11 -21.97
N GLU A 314 -10.63 4.85 -20.86
CA GLU A 314 -9.46 5.51 -20.29
C GLU A 314 -8.35 4.53 -19.89
N THR A 315 -8.74 3.37 -19.38
CA THR A 315 -7.77 2.29 -19.08
C THR A 315 -7.12 1.77 -20.36
N ALA A 316 -7.90 1.54 -21.39
CA ALA A 316 -7.39 1.06 -22.68
C ALA A 316 -6.49 2.12 -23.33
N ARG A 317 -6.92 3.38 -23.35
CA ARG A 317 -6.15 4.50 -23.89
C ARG A 317 -4.79 4.63 -23.20
N ARG A 318 -4.76 4.59 -21.87
CA ARG A 318 -3.54 4.76 -21.10
C ARG A 318 -2.59 3.56 -21.15
N CYS A 319 -3.13 2.34 -21.03
CA CYS A 319 -2.32 1.14 -20.82
C CYS A 319 -2.10 0.31 -22.06
N MET A 320 -3.01 0.38 -23.05
CA MET A 320 -2.99 -0.51 -24.22
C MET A 320 -2.68 0.24 -25.52
N ALA A 321 -3.15 1.48 -25.70
CA ALA A 321 -3.02 2.20 -26.95
C ALA A 321 -1.57 2.33 -27.45
N PRO A 322 -0.56 2.64 -26.62
CA PRO A 322 0.83 2.69 -27.11
C PRO A 322 1.33 1.35 -27.65
N THR A 323 0.99 0.25 -26.99
CA THR A 323 1.38 -1.09 -27.40
C THR A 323 0.65 -1.51 -28.68
N LEU A 324 -0.64 -1.18 -28.80
CA LEU A 324 -1.42 -1.48 -29.99
C LEU A 324 -0.93 -0.68 -31.20
N ALA A 325 -0.60 0.59 -31.02
CA ALA A 325 -0.02 1.42 -32.07
C ALA A 325 1.32 0.85 -32.55
N ALA A 326 2.21 0.48 -31.63
CA ALA A 326 3.49 -0.12 -31.99
C ALA A 326 3.36 -1.44 -32.76
N LEU A 327 2.37 -2.26 -32.42
CA LEU A 327 2.08 -3.52 -33.18
C LEU A 327 1.61 -3.24 -34.58
N VAL A 328 0.71 -2.26 -34.75
CA VAL A 328 0.23 -1.87 -36.11
C VAL A 328 1.39 -1.32 -36.94
N GLU A 329 2.25 -0.49 -36.40
CA GLU A 329 3.42 0.03 -37.09
C GLU A 329 4.40 -1.10 -37.47
N ALA A 330 4.64 -2.03 -36.54
CA ALA A 330 5.52 -3.18 -36.79
C ALA A 330 5.01 -4.09 -37.93
N ASP A 331 3.70 -4.19 -38.09
CA ASP A 331 3.05 -4.97 -39.18
C ASP A 331 2.74 -4.10 -40.41
N GLY A 332 3.47 -3.00 -40.60
CA GLY A 332 3.35 -2.16 -41.81
C GLY A 332 2.04 -1.39 -41.94
N GLY A 333 1.35 -1.13 -40.83
CA GLY A 333 0.07 -0.44 -40.80
C GLY A 333 -1.15 -1.36 -40.89
N ASP A 334 -0.98 -2.67 -40.89
CA ASP A 334 -2.08 -3.62 -40.90
C ASP A 334 -2.85 -3.64 -39.60
N LEU A 335 -4.15 -3.35 -39.66
CA LEU A 335 -5.04 -3.36 -38.50
C LEU A 335 -5.53 -4.79 -38.16
N GLN A 336 -5.23 -5.80 -38.97
CA GLN A 336 -5.68 -7.16 -38.72
C GLN A 336 -5.16 -7.71 -37.39
N VAL A 337 -3.94 -7.35 -37.00
CA VAL A 337 -3.35 -7.69 -35.68
C VAL A 337 -4.24 -7.25 -34.52
N ILE A 338 -4.86 -6.08 -34.62
CA ILE A 338 -5.77 -5.57 -33.58
C ILE A 338 -7.06 -6.38 -33.53
N LEU A 339 -7.62 -6.71 -34.69
CA LEU A 339 -8.83 -7.53 -34.81
C LEU A 339 -8.61 -8.94 -34.22
N ASP A 340 -7.45 -9.53 -34.46
CA ASP A 340 -7.07 -10.82 -33.89
C ASP A 340 -6.93 -10.77 -32.36
N LEU A 341 -6.31 -9.71 -31.83
CA LEU A 341 -6.21 -9.50 -30.38
C LEU A 341 -7.57 -9.31 -29.72
N LEU A 342 -8.48 -8.55 -30.35
CA LEU A 342 -9.84 -8.35 -29.85
C LEU A 342 -10.61 -9.68 -29.86
N THR A 343 -10.48 -10.46 -30.94
CA THR A 343 -11.11 -11.77 -31.05
C THR A 343 -10.61 -12.73 -29.97
N ALA A 344 -9.30 -12.80 -29.75
CA ALA A 344 -8.69 -13.59 -28.69
C ALA A 344 -9.03 -13.11 -27.28
N GLY A 345 -9.33 -11.82 -27.13
CA GLY A 345 -9.72 -11.20 -25.86
C GLY A 345 -11.18 -11.45 -25.45
N ARG A 346 -12.08 -11.61 -26.44
CA ARG A 346 -13.54 -11.71 -26.24
C ARG A 346 -13.99 -12.79 -25.25
N PRO A 347 -13.47 -14.03 -25.26
CA PRO A 347 -13.82 -15.06 -24.28
C PRO A 347 -13.37 -14.72 -22.85
N ARG A 348 -12.37 -13.83 -22.70
CA ARG A 348 -11.76 -13.44 -21.42
C ARG A 348 -12.40 -12.20 -20.80
N ILE A 349 -13.48 -11.66 -21.38
CA ILE A 349 -14.26 -10.57 -20.79
C ILE A 349 -14.79 -10.99 -19.41
N LYS A 350 -14.42 -10.23 -18.39
CA LYS A 350 -14.78 -10.52 -16.98
C LYS A 350 -16.25 -10.20 -16.71
N PRO A 351 -16.89 -10.86 -15.72
CA PRO A 351 -18.29 -10.59 -15.37
C PRO A 351 -18.59 -9.10 -15.10
N ARG A 352 -17.68 -8.40 -14.43
CA ARG A 352 -17.80 -6.96 -14.15
C ARG A 352 -17.79 -6.11 -15.42
N GLN A 353 -16.96 -6.45 -16.41
CA GLN A 353 -16.95 -5.79 -17.70
C GLN A 353 -18.25 -6.04 -18.47
N ARG A 354 -18.83 -7.26 -18.34
CA ARG A 354 -20.12 -7.58 -18.95
C ARG A 354 -21.28 -6.75 -18.38
N VAL A 355 -21.23 -6.43 -17.08
CA VAL A 355 -22.21 -5.53 -16.45
C VAL A 355 -22.09 -4.13 -17.04
N ALA A 356 -20.88 -3.57 -17.12
CA ALA A 356 -20.62 -2.28 -17.72
C ALA A 356 -21.03 -2.19 -19.20
N ILE A 357 -20.80 -3.28 -19.98
CA ILE A 357 -21.26 -3.37 -21.37
C ILE A 357 -22.78 -3.29 -21.46
N ARG A 358 -23.51 -4.00 -20.60
CA ARG A 358 -24.99 -3.95 -20.59
C ARG A 358 -25.50 -2.55 -20.25
N ALA A 359 -24.97 -1.94 -19.18
CA ALA A 359 -25.35 -0.58 -18.79
C ALA A 359 -25.14 0.43 -19.93
N ALA A 360 -24.00 0.38 -20.62
CA ALA A 360 -23.72 1.23 -21.76
C ALA A 360 -24.66 0.98 -22.97
N HIS A 361 -25.09 -0.26 -23.18
CA HIS A 361 -26.10 -0.57 -24.21
C HIS A 361 -27.48 -0.02 -23.85
N ASP A 362 -27.90 -0.18 -22.59
CA ASP A 362 -29.19 0.30 -22.11
C ASP A 362 -29.27 1.84 -22.20
N GLU A 363 -28.19 2.54 -21.82
CA GLU A 363 -28.07 4.00 -21.95
C GLU A 363 -28.16 4.45 -23.43
N THR A 364 -27.44 3.74 -24.31
CA THR A 364 -27.49 4.04 -25.75
C THR A 364 -28.90 3.83 -26.33
N LEU A 365 -29.58 2.76 -25.94
CA LEU A 365 -30.95 2.49 -26.35
C LEU A 365 -31.93 3.52 -25.79
N ALA A 366 -31.76 3.98 -24.55
CA ALA A 366 -32.57 5.03 -23.96
C ALA A 366 -32.42 6.34 -24.72
N ARG A 367 -31.19 6.72 -25.08
CA ARG A 367 -30.92 7.92 -25.89
C ARG A 367 -31.57 7.84 -27.27
N LEU A 368 -31.38 6.74 -27.99
CA LEU A 368 -32.00 6.56 -29.33
C LEU A 368 -33.52 6.63 -29.29
N ARG A 369 -34.15 6.12 -28.22
CA ARG A 369 -35.60 6.20 -28.04
C ARG A 369 -36.08 7.65 -27.79
N ALA A 370 -35.30 8.41 -27.00
CA ALA A 370 -35.56 9.79 -26.74
C ALA A 370 -35.46 10.65 -28.02
N ASP A 371 -34.37 10.45 -28.80
CA ASP A 371 -34.14 11.13 -30.07
C ASP A 371 -35.29 10.83 -31.08
N TRP A 372 -35.77 9.59 -31.11
CA TRP A 372 -36.89 9.22 -31.99
C TRP A 372 -38.22 9.87 -31.52
N ALA A 373 -38.49 9.89 -30.23
CA ALA A 373 -39.71 10.53 -29.71
C ALA A 373 -39.75 12.02 -30.07
N GLU A 374 -38.64 12.74 -29.93
CA GLU A 374 -38.49 14.14 -30.28
C GLU A 374 -38.69 14.39 -31.79
N HIS A 375 -38.13 13.54 -32.65
CA HIS A 375 -38.33 13.62 -34.10
C HIS A 375 -39.79 13.34 -34.50
N SER A 376 -40.44 12.35 -33.88
CA SER A 376 -41.82 11.99 -34.15
C SER A 376 -42.83 13.10 -33.75
N GLU A 377 -42.57 13.77 -32.63
CA GLU A 377 -43.38 14.95 -32.21
C GLU A 377 -43.18 16.11 -33.15
N THR A 378 -41.97 16.34 -33.65
CA THR A 378 -41.65 17.41 -34.60
C THR A 378 -42.31 17.18 -35.96
N GLU A 379 -42.39 15.93 -36.45
CA GLU A 379 -43.14 15.58 -37.68
C GLU A 379 -44.65 15.69 -37.53
N ALA A 380 -45.19 15.37 -36.33
CA ALA A 380 -46.63 15.44 -36.08
C ALA A 380 -47.14 16.91 -35.97
N MET A 381 -46.24 17.86 -35.73
CA MET A 381 -46.53 19.30 -35.66
C MET A 381 -46.40 20.03 -37.02
N ARG A 382 -45.93 19.35 -38.07
CA ARG A 382 -45.86 19.87 -39.44
C ARG A 382 -47.02 19.38 -40.29
#